data_e3facf719afa5a4060b8952f1a4cbb13
#
_entry.id   e3facf719afa5a4060b8952f1a4cbb13
#
_cell.length_a   1.000
_cell.length_b   1.000
_cell.length_c   1.000
_cell.angle_alpha   90.00
_cell.angle_beta   90.00
_cell.angle_gamma   90.00
#
_symmetry.space_group_name_H-M   'P 1'
#
loop_
_entity.id
_entity.type
_entity.pdbx_description
1 polymer ?
#
loop_
_entity_poly.entity_id
_entity_poly.type
_entity_poly.pdbx_seq_one_letter_code
_entity_poly.pdbx_strand_id
1 'polypeptide(L)'
;GAPYVESDGPSPLSVYGRTKLHGEAAAGPDAWIVRSSWLFGPTGHNFVRTMLRLGAEKDEVGVVDDQRGSPTYVGHLAAAVRELVDRDLPRGVWHLAAAGDCTWADLAEAIFEDAGLDCRVRRITTEELGRPAPRPREAILRSERPGAPQLPDWREGLRECLSVLGAADASNA
;
A
#
# COMPACT_ATOMS: atom_id res chain seq x y z
N GLY A 1 11.22 12.82 3.79
CA GLY A 1 10.57 13.79 2.88
C GLY A 1 9.16 14.10 3.33
N ALA A 2 8.54 15.12 2.77
CA ALA A 2 7.12 15.39 3.00
C ALA A 2 6.26 14.41 2.19
N PRO A 3 5.05 14.04 2.66
CA PRO A 3 4.11 13.27 1.87
C PRO A 3 3.76 13.98 0.56
N TYR A 4 3.55 13.22 -0.51
CA TYR A 4 3.04 13.76 -1.78
C TYR A 4 1.57 14.13 -1.67
N VAL A 5 1.19 15.27 -2.24
CA VAL A 5 -0.19 15.75 -2.36
C VAL A 5 -0.61 15.88 -3.83
N GLU A 6 -1.90 16.10 -4.09
CA GLU A 6 -2.43 16.11 -5.47
C GLU A 6 -1.84 17.21 -6.34
N SER A 7 -1.43 18.36 -5.76
CA SER A 7 -0.79 19.46 -6.48
C SER A 7 0.68 19.20 -6.84
N ASP A 8 1.30 18.16 -6.27
CA ASP A 8 2.67 17.80 -6.64
C ASP A 8 2.74 17.28 -8.07
N GLY A 9 3.64 17.85 -8.86
CA GLY A 9 3.88 17.41 -10.23
C GLY A 9 4.40 15.97 -10.28
N PRO A 10 3.79 15.06 -11.07
CA PRO A 10 4.25 13.69 -11.17
C PRO A 10 5.63 13.61 -11.83
N SER A 11 6.54 12.85 -11.22
CA SER A 11 7.90 12.60 -11.73
C SER A 11 8.23 11.10 -11.71
N PRO A 12 7.68 10.31 -12.67
CA PRO A 12 7.82 8.86 -12.66
C PRO A 12 9.26 8.39 -12.98
N LEU A 13 9.84 7.62 -12.07
CA LEU A 13 11.19 7.07 -12.18
C LEU A 13 11.27 5.80 -13.06
N SER A 14 10.16 5.12 -13.30
CA SER A 14 10.12 3.81 -13.97
C SER A 14 9.19 3.80 -15.18
N VAL A 15 9.31 2.78 -16.03
CA VAL A 15 8.36 2.54 -17.14
C VAL A 15 6.94 2.36 -16.59
N TYR A 16 6.80 1.60 -15.52
CA TYR A 16 5.51 1.42 -14.84
C TYR A 16 4.88 2.76 -14.43
N GLY A 17 5.64 3.64 -13.77
CA GLY A 17 5.13 4.96 -13.38
C GLY A 17 4.70 5.81 -14.59
N ARG A 18 5.48 5.78 -15.68
CA ARG A 18 5.12 6.48 -16.93
C ARG A 18 3.84 5.93 -17.56
N THR A 19 3.65 4.61 -17.60
CA THR A 19 2.41 4.02 -18.14
C THR A 19 1.19 4.37 -17.29
N LYS A 20 1.33 4.44 -15.96
CA LYS A 20 0.25 4.90 -15.07
C LYS A 20 -0.10 6.36 -15.33
N LEU A 21 0.88 7.23 -15.47
CA LEU A 21 0.65 8.65 -15.79
C LEU A 21 -0.03 8.82 -17.17
N HIS A 22 0.38 8.06 -18.18
CA HIS A 22 -0.31 8.06 -19.47
C HIS A 22 -1.76 7.57 -19.35
N GLY A 23 -2.03 6.57 -18.51
CA GLY A 23 -3.40 6.11 -18.21
C GLY A 23 -4.26 7.18 -17.56
N GLU A 24 -3.70 7.95 -16.62
CA GLU A 24 -4.39 9.12 -16.02
C GLU A 24 -4.77 10.16 -17.08
N ALA A 25 -3.81 10.51 -17.96
CA ALA A 25 -4.07 11.46 -19.04
C ALA A 25 -5.12 10.94 -20.04
N ALA A 26 -5.13 9.65 -20.34
CA ALA A 26 -6.10 9.02 -21.23
C ALA A 26 -7.51 8.92 -20.64
N ALA A 27 -7.65 8.87 -19.31
CA ALA A 27 -8.94 8.86 -18.62
C ALA A 27 -9.70 10.18 -18.79
N GLY A 28 -8.99 11.28 -19.01
CA GLY A 28 -9.58 12.59 -19.30
C GLY A 28 -10.07 13.34 -18.05
N PRO A 29 -10.57 14.58 -18.25
CA PRO A 29 -10.91 15.49 -17.16
C PRO A 29 -12.17 15.09 -16.37
N ASP A 30 -13.04 14.27 -16.96
CA ASP A 30 -14.32 13.85 -16.36
C ASP A 30 -14.20 12.56 -15.54
N ALA A 31 -12.98 12.05 -15.36
CA ALA A 31 -12.71 10.86 -14.56
C ALA A 31 -12.38 11.21 -13.11
N TRP A 32 -12.71 10.29 -12.20
CA TRP A 32 -12.05 10.19 -10.90
C TRP A 32 -10.79 9.36 -11.04
N ILE A 33 -9.66 9.94 -10.75
CA ILE A 33 -8.36 9.28 -10.77
C ILE A 33 -7.91 9.10 -9.33
N VAL A 34 -7.92 7.85 -8.87
CA VAL A 34 -7.52 7.51 -7.51
C VAL A 34 -6.08 7.00 -7.50
N ARG A 35 -5.20 7.72 -6.82
CA ARG A 35 -3.84 7.27 -6.51
C ARG A 35 -3.80 6.71 -5.11
N SER A 36 -3.17 5.56 -4.95
CA SER A 36 -2.99 4.88 -3.67
C SER A 36 -1.57 4.32 -3.56
N SER A 37 -1.18 3.89 -2.36
CA SER A 37 0.16 3.39 -2.05
C SER A 37 0.08 1.99 -1.46
N TRP A 38 1.01 1.11 -1.84
CA TRP A 38 1.28 -0.21 -1.26
C TRP A 38 0.02 -1.06 -0.97
N LEU A 39 -0.80 -1.27 -2.01
CA LEU A 39 -2.05 -2.01 -1.89
C LEU A 39 -1.83 -3.47 -1.46
N PHE A 40 -2.62 -3.92 -0.50
CA PHE A 40 -2.66 -5.30 -0.07
C PHE A 40 -4.10 -5.75 0.24
N GLY A 41 -4.30 -7.07 0.26
CA GLY A 41 -5.60 -7.66 0.55
C GLY A 41 -5.54 -9.18 0.76
N PRO A 42 -6.67 -9.82 1.09
CA PRO A 42 -6.71 -11.25 1.40
C PRO A 42 -6.55 -12.14 0.16
N THR A 43 -6.67 -11.59 -1.04
CA THR A 43 -6.59 -12.34 -2.29
C THR A 43 -5.46 -11.84 -3.19
N GLY A 44 -5.08 -12.64 -4.19
CA GLY A 44 -4.04 -12.31 -5.15
C GLY A 44 -2.64 -12.33 -4.53
N HIS A 45 -1.64 -12.02 -5.36
CA HIS A 45 -0.24 -11.95 -4.93
C HIS A 45 0.08 -10.55 -4.40
N ASN A 46 0.46 -10.44 -3.14
CA ASN A 46 0.83 -9.17 -2.49
C ASN A 46 1.88 -9.38 -1.39
N PHE A 47 2.37 -8.29 -0.82
CA PHE A 47 3.44 -8.32 0.17
C PHE A 47 3.02 -9.05 1.46
N VAL A 48 1.81 -8.80 1.99
CA VAL A 48 1.33 -9.41 3.23
C VAL A 48 1.31 -10.93 3.09
N ARG A 49 0.69 -11.46 2.02
CA ARG A 49 0.65 -12.91 1.77
C ARG A 49 2.04 -13.51 1.55
N THR A 50 2.93 -12.76 0.90
CA THR A 50 4.31 -13.20 0.70
C THR A 50 5.04 -13.32 2.03
N MET A 51 4.89 -12.33 2.92
CA MET A 51 5.53 -12.36 4.24
C MET A 51 4.95 -13.47 5.13
N LEU A 52 3.64 -13.67 5.17
CA LEU A 52 3.02 -14.78 5.89
C LEU A 52 3.61 -16.14 5.47
N ARG A 53 3.72 -16.38 4.16
CA ARG A 53 4.34 -17.62 3.66
C ARG A 53 5.81 -17.74 4.06
N LEU A 54 6.59 -16.67 3.85
CA LEU A 54 8.02 -16.70 4.18
C LEU A 54 8.26 -16.81 5.68
N GLY A 55 7.45 -16.16 6.51
CA GLY A 55 7.55 -16.24 7.96
C GLY A 55 7.20 -17.62 8.53
N ALA A 56 6.32 -18.38 7.83
CA ALA A 56 6.03 -19.77 8.18
C ALA A 56 7.13 -20.76 7.74
N GLU A 57 7.94 -20.39 6.73
CA GLU A 57 8.96 -21.26 6.12
C GLU A 57 10.38 -20.98 6.62
N LYS A 58 10.66 -19.81 7.23
CA LYS A 58 12.02 -19.33 7.53
C LYS A 58 12.11 -18.66 8.90
N ASP A 59 13.29 -18.81 9.52
CA ASP A 59 13.63 -18.14 10.78
C ASP A 59 14.03 -16.67 10.58
N GLU A 60 14.41 -16.27 9.36
CA GLU A 60 14.81 -14.91 9.03
C GLU A 60 14.48 -14.55 7.57
N VAL A 61 14.03 -13.30 7.35
CA VAL A 61 13.78 -12.73 6.02
C VAL A 61 14.43 -11.34 5.93
N GLY A 62 15.22 -11.11 4.86
CA GLY A 62 15.74 -9.77 4.53
C GLY A 62 14.67 -8.89 3.90
N VAL A 63 14.40 -7.72 4.50
CA VAL A 63 13.39 -6.78 4.02
C VAL A 63 13.93 -5.35 3.98
N VAL A 64 13.61 -4.64 2.89
CA VAL A 64 14.05 -3.26 2.65
C VAL A 64 13.55 -2.29 3.71
N ASP A 65 14.45 -1.45 4.23
CA ASP A 65 14.17 -0.47 5.28
C ASP A 65 14.37 1.00 4.85
N ASP A 66 14.87 1.23 3.66
CA ASP A 66 15.13 2.57 3.10
C ASP A 66 14.05 3.04 2.10
N GLN A 67 12.88 2.39 2.10
CA GLN A 67 11.68 2.80 1.36
C GLN A 67 10.51 2.94 2.33
N ARG A 68 9.80 4.08 2.28
CA ARG A 68 8.63 4.39 3.11
C ARG A 68 7.38 4.58 2.26
N GLY A 69 6.24 4.16 2.78
CA GLY A 69 4.95 4.33 2.11
C GLY A 69 3.78 4.12 3.07
N SER A 70 2.56 4.27 2.56
CA SER A 70 1.33 4.03 3.31
C SER A 70 0.70 2.71 2.84
N PRO A 71 0.91 1.57 3.53
CA PRO A 71 0.26 0.31 3.17
C PRO A 71 -1.26 0.48 3.25
N THR A 72 -1.95 0.19 2.15
CA THR A 72 -3.39 0.45 2.05
C THR A 72 -4.17 -0.85 1.83
N TYR A 73 -5.06 -1.18 2.77
CA TYR A 73 -5.95 -2.31 2.65
C TYR A 73 -7.03 -2.05 1.60
N VAL A 74 -7.19 -3.00 0.68
CA VAL A 74 -8.13 -2.85 -0.45
C VAL A 74 -9.59 -2.69 0.00
N GLY A 75 -9.98 -3.25 1.15
CA GLY A 75 -11.32 -3.08 1.73
C GLY A 75 -11.60 -1.62 2.09
N HIS A 76 -10.65 -0.97 2.77
CA HIS A 76 -10.75 0.46 3.12
C HIS A 76 -10.71 1.36 1.88
N LEU A 77 -9.84 1.03 0.92
CA LEU A 77 -9.80 1.78 -0.35
C LEU A 77 -11.12 1.68 -1.11
N ALA A 78 -11.72 0.49 -1.18
CA ALA A 78 -12.99 0.29 -1.85
C ALA A 78 -14.12 1.11 -1.21
N ALA A 79 -14.17 1.15 0.13
CA ALA A 79 -15.12 1.98 0.88
C ALA A 79 -14.91 3.47 0.59
N ALA A 80 -13.65 3.94 0.59
CA ALA A 80 -13.31 5.34 0.29
C ALA A 80 -13.66 5.73 -1.17
N VAL A 81 -13.41 4.83 -2.14
CA VAL A 81 -13.81 5.05 -3.54
C VAL A 81 -15.33 5.11 -3.67
N ARG A 82 -16.05 4.24 -2.98
CA ARG A 82 -17.51 4.28 -2.95
C ARG A 82 -18.02 5.60 -2.37
N GLU A 83 -17.46 6.05 -1.24
CA GLU A 83 -17.81 7.34 -0.64
C GLU A 83 -17.58 8.50 -1.61
N LEU A 84 -16.43 8.50 -2.33
CA LEU A 84 -16.11 9.49 -3.34
C LEU A 84 -17.19 9.57 -4.45
N VAL A 85 -17.70 8.41 -4.89
CA VAL A 85 -18.74 8.31 -5.92
C VAL A 85 -20.12 8.68 -5.36
N ASP A 86 -20.50 8.14 -4.20
CA ASP A 86 -21.81 8.35 -3.59
C ASP A 86 -22.05 9.84 -3.23
N ARG A 87 -20.97 10.56 -2.87
CA ARG A 87 -21.00 12.00 -2.59
C ARG A 87 -20.82 12.87 -3.83
N ASP A 88 -20.66 12.27 -5.00
CA ASP A 88 -20.37 12.95 -6.28
C ASP A 88 -19.29 14.04 -6.15
N LEU A 89 -18.18 13.71 -5.47
CA LEU A 89 -17.10 14.66 -5.27
C LEU A 89 -16.50 15.10 -6.61
N PRO A 90 -15.88 16.30 -6.69
CA PRO A 90 -15.35 16.83 -7.95
C PRO A 90 -14.40 15.87 -8.66
N ARG A 91 -14.49 15.78 -9.99
CA ARG A 91 -13.60 14.95 -10.83
C ARG A 91 -12.14 15.38 -10.69
N GLY A 92 -11.24 14.55 -11.17
CA GLY A 92 -9.79 14.77 -11.13
C GLY A 92 -9.06 13.80 -10.19
N VAL A 93 -7.80 14.15 -9.86
CA VAL A 93 -6.93 13.29 -9.05
C VAL A 93 -7.28 13.37 -7.56
N TRP A 94 -7.31 12.22 -6.90
CA TRP A 94 -7.51 12.04 -5.47
C TRP A 94 -6.45 11.10 -4.91
N HIS A 95 -5.79 11.47 -3.82
CA HIS A 95 -4.93 10.59 -3.06
C HIS A 95 -5.74 9.89 -1.98
N LEU A 96 -5.98 8.60 -2.14
CA LEU A 96 -6.69 7.75 -1.17
C LEU A 96 -5.74 6.66 -0.68
N ALA A 97 -5.05 6.92 0.41
CA ALA A 97 -4.14 5.99 1.06
C ALA A 97 -4.44 5.92 2.56
N ALA A 98 -4.08 4.83 3.20
CA ALA A 98 -4.25 4.66 4.63
C ALA A 98 -3.49 5.74 5.42
N ALA A 99 -4.00 6.08 6.61
CA ALA A 99 -3.29 6.92 7.56
C ALA A 99 -2.02 6.21 8.07
N GLY A 100 -1.07 6.99 8.56
CA GLY A 100 0.23 6.48 8.94
C GLY A 100 1.14 6.16 7.75
N ASP A 101 2.35 5.78 8.06
CA ASP A 101 3.37 5.33 7.11
C ASP A 101 4.40 4.45 7.83
N CYS A 102 5.08 3.60 7.07
CA CYS A 102 6.10 2.71 7.59
C CYS A 102 7.10 2.33 6.49
N THR A 103 8.19 1.65 6.85
CA THR A 103 9.06 0.97 5.89
C THR A 103 8.50 -0.41 5.53
N TRP A 104 9.03 -1.06 4.48
CA TRP A 104 8.70 -2.45 4.20
C TRP A 104 9.12 -3.38 5.34
N ALA A 105 10.24 -3.07 6.03
CA ALA A 105 10.69 -3.83 7.18
C ALA A 105 9.72 -3.70 8.36
N ASP A 106 9.26 -2.48 8.68
CA ASP A 106 8.25 -2.25 9.72
C ASP A 106 6.94 -2.99 9.42
N LEU A 107 6.51 -2.99 8.14
CA LEU A 107 5.31 -3.73 7.73
C LEU A 107 5.50 -5.24 7.90
N ALA A 108 6.68 -5.78 7.56
CA ALA A 108 6.96 -7.20 7.73
C ALA A 108 6.98 -7.61 9.20
N GLU A 109 7.60 -6.80 10.07
CA GLU A 109 7.60 -7.03 11.53
C GLU A 109 6.17 -7.05 12.08
N ALA A 110 5.33 -6.08 11.69
CA ALA A 110 3.93 -6.03 12.11
C ALA A 110 3.13 -7.26 11.62
N ILE A 111 3.40 -7.75 10.39
CA ILE A 111 2.75 -8.97 9.87
C ILE A 111 3.13 -10.18 10.72
N PHE A 112 4.41 -10.34 11.06
CA PHE A 112 4.87 -11.48 11.85
C PHE A 112 4.34 -11.41 13.29
N GLU A 113 4.36 -10.22 13.91
CA GLU A 113 3.80 -9.98 15.25
C GLU A 113 2.31 -10.34 15.29
N ASP A 114 1.50 -9.72 14.40
CA ASP A 114 0.04 -9.91 14.40
C ASP A 114 -0.39 -11.34 13.99
N ALA A 115 0.46 -12.05 13.21
CA ALA A 115 0.23 -13.44 12.82
C ALA A 115 0.83 -14.47 13.79
N GLY A 116 1.56 -14.05 14.83
CA GLY A 116 2.21 -14.94 15.80
C GLY A 116 3.32 -15.80 15.20
N LEU A 117 4.05 -15.28 14.19
CA LEU A 117 5.14 -15.98 13.51
C LEU A 117 6.49 -15.63 14.13
N ASP A 118 7.28 -16.63 14.49
CA ASP A 118 8.64 -16.47 15.02
C ASP A 118 9.66 -16.40 13.86
N CYS A 119 9.60 -15.30 13.12
CA CYS A 119 10.50 -15.02 12.00
C CYS A 119 11.11 -13.63 12.15
N ARG A 120 12.43 -13.55 12.15
CA ARG A 120 13.17 -12.30 12.31
C ARG A 120 13.23 -11.52 10.99
N VAL A 121 12.97 -10.21 11.04
CA VAL A 121 13.25 -9.31 9.93
C VAL A 121 14.68 -8.81 10.00
N ARG A 122 15.49 -9.13 8.99
CA ARG A 122 16.79 -8.52 8.77
C ARG A 122 16.61 -7.30 7.87
N ARG A 123 16.78 -6.11 8.43
CA ARG A 123 16.65 -4.85 7.69
C ARG A 123 17.80 -4.71 6.68
N ILE A 124 17.48 -4.52 5.41
CA ILE A 124 18.42 -4.37 4.31
C ILE A 124 18.14 -3.10 3.51
N THR A 125 19.11 -2.66 2.72
CA THR A 125 18.92 -1.52 1.82
C THR A 125 18.34 -1.96 0.46
N THR A 126 17.81 -1.00 -0.29
CA THR A 126 17.39 -1.22 -1.69
C THR A 126 18.54 -1.71 -2.57
N GLU A 127 19.76 -1.24 -2.30
CA GLU A 127 20.97 -1.64 -3.02
C GLU A 127 21.31 -3.12 -2.75
N GLU A 128 21.28 -3.54 -1.48
CA GLU A 128 21.49 -4.96 -1.10
C GLU A 128 20.45 -5.89 -1.73
N LEU A 129 19.20 -5.43 -1.89
CA LEU A 129 18.15 -6.21 -2.56
C LEU A 129 18.43 -6.42 -4.06
N GLY A 130 19.15 -5.51 -4.71
CA GLY A 130 19.66 -5.64 -6.08
C GLY A 130 18.57 -5.70 -7.16
N ARG A 131 17.39 -5.10 -6.96
CA ARG A 131 16.34 -5.09 -7.99
C ARG A 131 16.66 -4.11 -9.12
N PRO A 132 16.47 -4.52 -10.40
CA PRO A 132 16.87 -3.68 -11.55
C PRO A 132 16.03 -2.39 -11.71
N ALA A 133 14.77 -2.40 -11.30
CA ALA A 133 13.89 -1.24 -11.46
C ALA A 133 14.03 -0.26 -10.27
N PRO A 134 14.33 1.03 -10.52
CA PRO A 134 14.39 2.03 -9.48
C PRO A 134 13.01 2.22 -8.82
N ARG A 135 13.01 2.37 -7.51
CA ARG A 135 11.80 2.63 -6.70
C ARG A 135 11.99 3.92 -5.91
N PRO A 136 10.92 4.70 -5.73
CA PRO A 136 11.00 5.89 -4.89
C PRO A 136 11.31 5.48 -3.45
N ARG A 137 12.12 6.28 -2.77
CA ARG A 137 12.35 6.13 -1.32
C ARG A 137 11.13 6.51 -0.50
N GLU A 138 10.36 7.47 -0.99
CA GLU A 138 9.12 7.95 -0.38
C GLU A 138 7.95 7.67 -1.33
N ALA A 139 6.92 7.03 -0.80
CA ALA A 139 5.66 6.74 -1.50
C ALA A 139 4.46 7.04 -0.58
N ILE A 140 4.63 8.02 0.32
CA ILE A 140 3.61 8.46 1.26
C ILE A 140 2.69 9.43 0.53
N LEU A 141 1.39 9.15 0.53
CA LEU A 141 0.38 10.00 -0.07
C LEU A 141 -0.51 10.63 1.00
N ARG A 142 -0.87 11.89 0.81
CA ARG A 142 -1.90 12.60 1.58
C ARG A 142 -2.81 13.34 0.62
N SER A 143 -4.06 13.52 0.97
CA SER A 143 -4.96 14.37 0.22
C SER A 143 -5.01 15.77 0.82
N GLU A 144 -4.85 16.79 -0.02
CA GLU A 144 -5.10 18.19 0.31
C GLU A 144 -6.49 18.66 -0.15
N ARG A 145 -7.26 17.78 -0.83
CA ARG A 145 -8.56 18.15 -1.37
C ARG A 145 -9.62 18.22 -0.27
N PRO A 146 -10.42 19.30 -0.23
CA PRO A 146 -11.51 19.42 0.74
C PRO A 146 -12.50 18.26 0.64
N GLY A 147 -12.83 17.65 1.78
CA GLY A 147 -13.80 16.56 1.85
C GLY A 147 -13.29 15.20 1.36
N ALA A 148 -11.97 15.04 1.16
CA ALA A 148 -11.39 13.75 0.79
C ALA A 148 -11.80 12.66 1.79
N PRO A 149 -12.26 11.48 1.31
CA PRO A 149 -12.47 10.32 2.16
C PRO A 149 -11.21 9.99 2.96
N GLN A 150 -11.38 9.74 4.26
CA GLN A 150 -10.26 9.41 5.15
C GLN A 150 -10.24 7.90 5.37
N LEU A 151 -9.08 7.28 5.13
CA LEU A 151 -8.88 5.87 5.39
C LEU A 151 -8.32 5.67 6.80
N PRO A 152 -8.67 4.56 7.48
CA PRO A 152 -8.07 4.18 8.75
C PRO A 152 -6.54 4.03 8.68
N ASP A 153 -5.91 3.91 9.86
CA ASP A 153 -4.47 3.61 9.94
C ASP A 153 -4.14 2.27 9.29
N TRP A 154 -2.96 2.17 8.68
CA TRP A 154 -2.53 0.98 7.96
C TRP A 154 -2.50 -0.29 8.83
N ARG A 155 -2.21 -0.16 10.14
CA ARG A 155 -2.22 -1.28 11.09
C ARG A 155 -3.62 -1.85 11.32
N GLU A 156 -4.63 -1.00 11.28
CA GLU A 156 -6.03 -1.43 11.37
C GLU A 156 -6.40 -2.27 10.14
N GLY A 157 -6.08 -1.77 8.94
CA GLY A 157 -6.27 -2.52 7.70
C GLY A 157 -5.49 -3.84 7.65
N LEU A 158 -4.28 -3.89 8.23
CA LEU A 158 -3.51 -5.12 8.35
C LEU A 158 -4.25 -6.15 9.21
N ARG A 159 -4.70 -5.77 10.41
CA ARG A 159 -5.44 -6.68 11.31
C ARG A 159 -6.73 -7.20 10.69
N GLU A 160 -7.48 -6.35 9.99
CA GLU A 160 -8.67 -6.79 9.26
C GLU A 160 -8.32 -7.80 8.16
N CYS A 161 -7.28 -7.54 7.38
CA CYS A 161 -6.81 -8.45 6.33
C CYS A 161 -6.41 -9.82 6.90
N LEU A 162 -5.66 -9.83 8.01
CA LEU A 162 -5.22 -11.07 8.68
C LEU A 162 -6.41 -11.85 9.25
N SER A 163 -7.40 -11.15 9.83
CA SER A 163 -8.64 -11.78 10.32
C SER A 163 -9.41 -12.50 9.20
N VAL A 164 -9.52 -11.87 8.02
CA VAL A 164 -10.17 -12.51 6.85
C VAL A 164 -9.38 -13.72 6.37
N LEU A 165 -8.06 -13.67 6.37
CA LEU A 165 -7.20 -14.80 5.97
C LEU A 165 -7.32 -15.97 6.96
N GLY A 166 -7.26 -15.72 8.27
CA GLY A 166 -7.41 -16.75 9.30
C GLY A 166 -8.80 -17.40 9.28
N ALA A 167 -9.86 -16.64 9.01
CA ALA A 167 -11.21 -17.19 8.86
C ALA A 167 -11.33 -18.07 7.59
N ALA A 168 -10.64 -17.74 6.50
CA ALA A 168 -10.65 -18.55 5.28
C ALA A 168 -9.92 -19.89 5.46
N ASP A 169 -8.78 -19.89 6.19
CA ASP A 169 -8.04 -21.12 6.48
C ASP A 169 -8.83 -22.06 7.40
N ALA A 170 -9.53 -21.50 8.40
CA ALA A 170 -10.40 -22.28 9.30
C ALA A 170 -11.62 -22.90 8.59
N SER A 171 -12.05 -22.35 7.45
CA SER A 171 -13.16 -22.88 6.65
C SER A 171 -12.75 -23.98 5.68
N ASN A 172 -11.44 -24.16 5.46
CA ASN A 172 -10.87 -25.16 4.55
C ASN A 172 -10.22 -26.36 5.27
N ALA A 173 -10.22 -26.36 6.60
CA ALA A 173 -9.70 -27.42 7.47
C ALA A 173 -10.84 -28.30 8.02
#